data_ddb7b48c560cc2bff00e43b2c7428a9b
#
_entry.id   ddb7b48c560cc2bff00e43b2c7428a9b
#
_cell.length_a   1.000
_cell.length_b   1.000
_cell.length_c   1.000
_cell.angle_alpha   90.00
_cell.angle_beta   90.00
_cell.angle_gamma   90.00
#
_symmetry.space_group_name_H-M   'P 1'
#
loop_
_entity.id
_entity.type
_entity.pdbx_description
1 polymer ?
#
loop_
_entity_poly.entity_id
_entity_poly.type
_entity_poly.pdbx_seq_one_letter_code
_entity_poly.pdbx_strand_id
1 'polypeptide(L)'
;MEETFAEYILKEKDWIKKMEIMFYLQKKARIFFDKSVVLKTELAKLFIETMNIEVDSNLVITACLLCSCKKPSNFIDLENVRSYAKEGADYLKTLGFSDRFCKICEEVNRYSGSEPREKESDILELVDQFGGMLLDRPERIGFKPDEALVLLEHRNLKGKDNRYLEDFKEFVNKMQEVYV
;
A
#
# COMPACT_ATOMS: atom_id res chain seq x y z
N MET A 1 1.46 24.51 20.36
CA MET A 1 1.63 23.04 20.27
C MET A 1 2.53 22.76 19.09
N GLU A 2 3.53 21.92 19.26
CA GLU A 2 4.35 21.46 18.15
C GLU A 2 3.52 20.53 17.25
N GLU A 3 3.62 20.73 15.95
CA GLU A 3 2.98 19.90 14.94
C GLU A 3 3.53 18.48 15.01
N THR A 4 2.65 17.48 15.07
CA THR A 4 3.05 16.07 15.02
C THR A 4 3.55 15.68 13.64
N PHE A 5 4.34 14.62 13.54
CA PHE A 5 4.74 14.07 12.24
C PHE A 5 3.52 13.70 11.38
N ALA A 6 2.48 13.14 12.00
CA ALA A 6 1.26 12.79 11.29
C ALA A 6 0.59 14.02 10.66
N GLU A 7 0.43 15.10 11.41
CA GLU A 7 -0.14 16.35 10.90
C GLU A 7 0.70 16.93 9.77
N TYR A 8 2.02 16.93 9.92
CA TYR A 8 2.94 17.43 8.90
C TYR A 8 2.82 16.65 7.57
N ILE A 9 2.91 15.32 7.61
CA ILE A 9 2.87 14.49 6.39
C ILE A 9 1.49 14.47 5.73
N LEU A 10 0.40 14.55 6.50
CA LEU A 10 -0.97 14.58 5.97
C LEU A 10 -1.33 15.92 5.32
N LYS A 11 -0.71 17.03 5.74
CA LYS A 11 -0.88 18.33 5.10
C LYS A 11 -0.20 18.42 3.73
N GLU A 12 0.92 17.74 3.55
CA GLU A 12 1.62 17.71 2.27
C GLU A 12 0.79 16.93 1.24
N LYS A 13 0.46 17.58 0.13
CA LYS A 13 -0.31 16.97 -0.97
C LYS A 13 0.55 16.55 -2.15
N ASP A 14 1.77 17.07 -2.24
CA ASP A 14 2.74 16.67 -3.25
C ASP A 14 3.36 15.32 -2.86
N TRP A 15 3.02 14.29 -3.61
CA TRP A 15 3.49 12.94 -3.34
C TRP A 15 5.00 12.78 -3.50
N ILE A 16 5.64 13.57 -4.37
CA ILE A 16 7.12 13.57 -4.53
C ILE A 16 7.77 14.06 -3.24
N LYS A 17 7.27 15.15 -2.67
CA LYS A 17 7.74 15.65 -1.37
C LYS A 17 7.48 14.65 -0.24
N LYS A 18 6.33 13.98 -0.25
CA LYS A 18 6.09 12.88 0.70
C LYS A 18 7.16 11.79 0.60
N MET A 19 7.52 11.42 -0.63
CA MET A 19 8.59 10.45 -0.88
C MET A 19 9.94 10.93 -0.36
N GLU A 20 10.31 12.18 -0.60
CA GLU A 20 11.55 12.78 -0.07
C GLU A 20 11.57 12.75 1.46
N ILE A 21 10.47 13.09 2.10
CA ILE A 21 10.30 12.99 3.55
C ILE A 21 10.52 11.54 4.02
N MET A 22 9.93 10.57 3.32
CA MET A 22 10.08 9.15 3.64
C MET A 22 11.52 8.67 3.51
N PHE A 23 12.24 9.07 2.45
CA PHE A 23 13.67 8.76 2.30
C PHE A 23 14.52 9.35 3.43
N TYR A 24 14.22 10.58 3.83
CA TYR A 24 14.90 11.23 4.95
C TYR A 24 14.66 10.46 6.27
N LEU A 25 13.40 10.08 6.53
CA LEU A 25 13.03 9.33 7.74
C LEU A 25 13.63 7.94 7.76
N GLN A 26 13.73 7.27 6.63
CA GLN A 26 14.40 5.97 6.55
C GLN A 26 15.85 6.06 7.01
N LYS A 27 16.56 7.10 6.60
CA LYS A 27 17.94 7.31 7.00
C LYS A 27 18.07 7.68 8.48
N LYS A 28 17.17 8.51 8.99
CA LYS A 28 17.26 9.07 10.34
C LYS A 28 16.57 8.20 11.40
N ALA A 29 15.42 7.65 11.10
CA ALA A 29 14.56 6.90 12.03
C ALA A 29 14.55 5.39 11.77
N ARG A 30 15.29 4.90 10.78
CA ARG A 30 15.34 3.49 10.37
C ARG A 30 13.97 2.89 10.01
N ILE A 31 13.08 3.73 9.47
CA ILE A 31 11.82 3.27 8.92
C ILE A 31 12.11 2.56 7.59
N PHE A 32 11.59 1.34 7.43
CA PHE A 32 11.80 0.59 6.19
C PHE A 32 11.08 1.26 5.02
N PHE A 33 11.83 1.45 3.93
CA PHE A 33 11.31 2.01 2.69
C PHE A 33 12.00 1.34 1.50
N ASP A 34 11.29 0.55 0.75
CA ASP A 34 11.81 -0.11 -0.45
C ASP A 34 11.25 0.49 -1.75
N LYS A 35 11.83 0.10 -2.87
CA LYS A 35 11.43 0.58 -4.20
C LYS A 35 10.00 0.19 -4.57
N SER A 36 9.46 -0.88 -3.98
CA SER A 36 8.10 -1.32 -4.24
C SER A 36 7.06 -0.31 -3.78
N VAL A 37 7.36 0.45 -2.73
CA VAL A 37 6.48 1.49 -2.20
C VAL A 37 6.23 2.59 -3.23
N VAL A 38 7.24 2.96 -4.03
CA VAL A 38 7.11 3.94 -5.10
C VAL A 38 6.09 3.49 -6.14
N LEU A 39 6.28 2.28 -6.68
CA LEU A 39 5.37 1.71 -7.67
C LEU A 39 3.94 1.57 -7.13
N LYS A 40 3.78 1.04 -5.91
CA LYS A 40 2.48 0.85 -5.28
C LYS A 40 1.74 2.18 -5.06
N THR A 41 2.45 3.21 -4.63
CA THR A 41 1.87 4.54 -4.41
C THR A 41 1.43 5.17 -5.73
N GLU A 42 2.22 5.03 -6.79
CA GLU A 42 1.85 5.53 -8.12
C GLU A 42 0.67 4.75 -8.70
N LEU A 43 0.64 3.44 -8.57
CA LEU A 43 -0.51 2.62 -8.95
C LEU A 43 -1.79 3.05 -8.23
N ALA A 44 -1.72 3.30 -6.92
CA ALA A 44 -2.87 3.75 -6.15
C ALA A 44 -3.38 5.10 -6.66
N LYS A 45 -2.47 6.06 -6.88
CA LYS A 45 -2.81 7.39 -7.41
C LYS A 45 -3.47 7.29 -8.78
N LEU A 46 -2.85 6.59 -9.72
CA LEU A 46 -3.39 6.41 -11.07
C LEU A 46 -4.74 5.69 -11.07
N PHE A 47 -4.89 4.65 -10.24
CA PHE A 47 -6.15 3.94 -10.11
C PHE A 47 -7.28 4.84 -9.62
N ILE A 48 -7.05 5.58 -8.54
CA ILE A 48 -8.04 6.51 -7.97
C ILE A 48 -8.45 7.57 -9.00
N GLU A 49 -7.47 8.18 -9.68
CA GLU A 49 -7.71 9.25 -10.66
C GLU A 49 -8.40 8.71 -11.92
N THR A 50 -7.93 7.60 -12.50
CA THR A 50 -8.46 7.05 -13.75
C THR A 50 -9.88 6.51 -13.61
N MET A 51 -10.17 5.90 -12.47
CA MET A 51 -11.47 5.27 -12.21
C MET A 51 -12.42 6.17 -11.41
N ASN A 52 -12.01 7.39 -11.06
CA ASN A 52 -12.78 8.34 -10.24
C ASN A 52 -13.27 7.73 -8.92
N ILE A 53 -12.39 7.02 -8.21
CA ILE A 53 -12.75 6.35 -6.95
C ILE A 53 -12.98 7.41 -5.85
N GLU A 54 -14.13 7.33 -5.20
CA GLU A 54 -14.52 8.27 -4.13
C GLU A 54 -13.86 7.94 -2.79
N VAL A 55 -12.59 8.34 -2.66
CA VAL A 55 -11.79 8.22 -1.43
C VAL A 55 -10.95 9.48 -1.23
N ASP A 56 -10.45 9.66 -0.01
CA ASP A 56 -9.39 10.65 0.24
C ASP A 56 -8.07 10.16 -0.37
N SER A 57 -7.78 10.62 -1.57
CA SER A 57 -6.58 10.26 -2.32
C SER A 57 -5.29 10.54 -1.53
N ASN A 58 -5.22 11.68 -0.83
CA ASN A 58 -4.04 12.02 -0.04
C ASN A 58 -3.82 11.07 1.15
N LEU A 59 -4.91 10.62 1.77
CA LEU A 59 -4.86 9.64 2.85
C LEU A 59 -4.39 8.27 2.32
N VAL A 60 -4.91 7.81 1.18
CA VAL A 60 -4.50 6.54 0.55
C VAL A 60 -3.02 6.59 0.17
N ILE A 61 -2.56 7.67 -0.46
CA ILE A 61 -1.15 7.84 -0.84
C ILE A 61 -0.25 7.80 0.39
N THR A 62 -0.61 8.52 1.45
CA THR A 62 0.13 8.51 2.70
C THR A 62 0.17 7.12 3.34
N ALA A 63 -0.95 6.40 3.33
CA ALA A 63 -1.02 5.04 3.83
C ALA A 63 -0.18 4.06 2.98
N CYS A 64 -0.18 4.18 1.66
CA CYS A 64 0.70 3.39 0.78
C CYS A 64 2.18 3.56 1.13
N LEU A 65 2.60 4.79 1.43
CA LEU A 65 3.98 5.09 1.81
C LEU A 65 4.37 4.51 3.17
N LEU A 66 3.43 4.39 4.09
CA LEU A 66 3.71 4.11 5.51
C LEU A 66 3.31 2.70 5.97
N CYS A 67 2.35 2.03 5.31
CA CYS A 67 1.79 0.76 5.80
C CYS A 67 2.82 -0.38 5.91
N SER A 68 3.92 -0.30 5.18
CA SER A 68 5.01 -1.28 5.23
C SER A 68 6.25 -0.82 5.99
N CYS A 69 6.14 0.21 6.84
CA CYS A 69 7.29 0.80 7.55
C CYS A 69 8.02 -0.17 8.49
N LYS A 70 7.38 -1.24 8.93
CA LYS A 70 7.97 -2.32 9.73
C LYS A 70 8.16 -3.63 8.97
N LYS A 71 7.93 -3.63 7.66
CA LYS A 71 8.12 -4.81 6.82
C LYS A 71 9.60 -5.17 6.75
N PRO A 72 10.03 -6.38 7.11
CA PRO A 72 11.42 -6.78 7.01
C PRO A 72 11.87 -6.87 5.55
N SER A 73 13.15 -6.56 5.31
CA SER A 73 13.76 -6.63 3.96
C SER A 73 13.91 -8.07 3.45
N ASN A 74 13.99 -9.05 4.36
CA ASN A 74 14.11 -10.46 4.04
C ASN A 74 12.95 -11.24 4.69
N PHE A 75 12.09 -11.82 3.87
CA PHE A 75 11.02 -12.70 4.32
C PHE A 75 11.55 -14.12 4.54
N ILE A 76 12.29 -14.34 5.61
CA ILE A 76 12.75 -15.68 6.01
C ILE A 76 11.72 -16.34 6.94
N ASP A 77 10.87 -15.54 7.59
CA ASP A 77 9.92 -15.99 8.59
C ASP A 77 8.48 -15.61 8.23
N LEU A 78 7.60 -16.62 8.16
CA LEU A 78 6.17 -16.46 7.92
C LEU A 78 5.47 -15.62 9.00
N GLU A 79 5.99 -15.63 10.22
CA GLU A 79 5.45 -14.87 11.34
C GLU A 79 5.59 -13.37 11.10
N ASN A 80 6.74 -12.92 10.58
CA ASN A 80 6.99 -11.55 10.19
C ASN A 80 6.10 -11.07 9.03
N VAL A 81 5.75 -11.97 8.10
CA VAL A 81 4.80 -11.67 7.01
C VAL A 81 3.39 -11.36 7.55
N ARG A 82 3.02 -12.01 8.66
CA ARG A 82 1.69 -11.82 9.28
C ARG A 82 1.64 -10.62 10.22
N SER A 83 2.75 -10.27 10.87
CA SER A 83 2.77 -9.27 11.95
C SER A 83 3.15 -7.86 11.50
N TYR A 84 3.88 -7.69 10.39
CA TYR A 84 4.46 -6.39 10.02
C TYR A 84 3.43 -5.26 9.90
N ALA A 85 2.24 -5.57 9.40
CA ALA A 85 1.19 -4.55 9.20
C ALA A 85 0.67 -4.02 10.54
N LYS A 86 0.47 -4.92 11.52
CA LYS A 86 0.09 -4.53 12.87
C LYS A 86 1.20 -3.76 13.58
N GLU A 87 2.41 -4.24 13.54
CA GLU A 87 3.58 -3.58 14.14
C GLU A 87 3.80 -2.19 13.52
N GLY A 88 3.58 -2.06 12.21
CA GLY A 88 3.60 -0.79 11.50
C GLY A 88 2.51 0.16 11.99
N ALA A 89 1.27 -0.33 12.12
CA ALA A 89 0.14 0.44 12.62
C ALA A 89 0.38 0.92 14.06
N ASP A 90 0.86 0.03 14.94
CA ASP A 90 1.19 0.38 16.32
C ASP A 90 2.29 1.46 16.38
N TYR A 91 3.30 1.35 15.53
CA TYR A 91 4.35 2.38 15.43
C TYR A 91 3.81 3.71 14.91
N LEU A 92 2.98 3.71 13.87
CA LEU A 92 2.38 4.92 13.32
C LEU A 92 1.52 5.65 14.36
N LYS A 93 0.86 4.92 15.24
CA LYS A 93 0.12 5.50 16.36
C LYS A 93 1.04 6.33 17.29
N THR A 94 2.27 5.87 17.51
CA THR A 94 3.26 6.63 18.31
C THR A 94 3.72 7.92 17.64
N LEU A 95 3.55 8.03 16.31
CA LEU A 95 3.88 9.22 15.52
C LEU A 95 2.70 10.22 15.41
N GLY A 96 1.58 9.93 16.07
CA GLY A 96 0.42 10.82 16.14
C GLY A 96 -0.67 10.53 15.10
N PHE A 97 -0.59 9.43 14.35
CA PHE A 97 -1.67 9.06 13.42
C PHE A 97 -2.93 8.61 14.16
N SER A 98 -4.10 8.93 13.57
CA SER A 98 -5.39 8.54 14.12
C SER A 98 -5.58 7.02 14.12
N ASP A 99 -6.46 6.52 14.99
CA ASP A 99 -6.81 5.09 15.04
C ASP A 99 -7.35 4.60 13.69
N ARG A 100 -8.13 5.42 12.98
CA ARG A 100 -8.65 5.09 11.64
C ARG A 100 -7.52 4.93 10.62
N PHE A 101 -6.54 5.84 10.60
CA PHE A 101 -5.39 5.73 9.70
C PHE A 101 -4.57 4.48 10.01
N CYS A 102 -4.31 4.21 11.28
CA CYS A 102 -3.59 3.01 11.72
C CYS A 102 -4.33 1.72 11.31
N LYS A 103 -5.66 1.70 11.47
CA LYS A 103 -6.52 0.60 11.01
C LYS A 103 -6.39 0.39 9.49
N ILE A 104 -6.44 1.45 8.69
CA ILE A 104 -6.25 1.37 7.24
C ILE A 104 -4.91 0.70 6.90
N CYS A 105 -3.83 1.11 7.56
CA CYS A 105 -2.51 0.53 7.34
C CYS A 105 -2.42 -0.94 7.78
N GLU A 106 -3.02 -1.30 8.92
CA GLU A 106 -3.05 -2.68 9.42
C GLU A 106 -3.80 -3.61 8.45
N GLU A 107 -4.84 -3.09 7.81
CA GLU A 107 -5.68 -3.82 6.86
C GLU A 107 -5.08 -3.94 5.44
N VAL A 108 -3.83 -3.54 5.21
CA VAL A 108 -3.17 -3.73 3.89
C VAL A 108 -3.19 -5.17 3.40
N ASN A 109 -3.34 -6.10 4.31
CA ASN A 109 -3.57 -7.52 4.04
C ASN A 109 -4.72 -8.05 4.92
N ARG A 110 -5.04 -9.35 4.78
CA ARG A 110 -6.15 -10.01 5.50
C ARG A 110 -5.75 -10.70 6.79
N TYR A 111 -4.51 -10.54 7.24
CA TYR A 111 -4.04 -11.25 8.43
C TYR A 111 -4.59 -10.70 9.74
N SER A 112 -4.98 -9.41 9.79
CA SER A 112 -5.60 -8.81 10.97
C SER A 112 -6.99 -9.40 11.28
N GLY A 113 -7.69 -9.88 10.26
CA GLY A 113 -9.08 -10.34 10.40
C GLY A 113 -10.07 -9.22 10.76
N SER A 114 -9.66 -7.96 10.65
CA SER A 114 -10.48 -6.79 10.96
C SER A 114 -11.71 -6.71 10.05
N GLU A 115 -12.88 -6.53 10.65
CA GLU A 115 -14.17 -6.34 9.97
C GLU A 115 -15.04 -5.35 10.76
N PRO A 116 -15.82 -4.47 10.09
CA PRO A 116 -15.76 -4.20 8.65
C PRO A 116 -14.46 -3.51 8.25
N ARG A 117 -13.99 -3.79 7.04
CA ARG A 117 -12.78 -3.16 6.50
C ARG A 117 -13.06 -1.73 6.05
N GLU A 118 -12.04 -0.88 6.20
CA GLU A 118 -12.04 0.46 5.60
C GLU A 118 -11.97 0.36 4.07
N LYS A 119 -12.67 1.24 3.36
CA LYS A 119 -12.67 1.22 1.88
C LYS A 119 -11.28 1.51 1.29
N GLU A 120 -10.52 2.36 1.93
CA GLU A 120 -9.15 2.68 1.55
C GLU A 120 -8.21 1.48 1.67
N SER A 121 -8.46 0.60 2.63
CA SER A 121 -7.66 -0.61 2.84
C SER A 121 -7.79 -1.59 1.69
N ASP A 122 -8.94 -1.64 1.02
CA ASP A 122 -9.15 -2.48 -0.15
C ASP A 122 -8.29 -1.99 -1.34
N ILE A 123 -8.08 -0.68 -1.48
CA ILE A 123 -7.15 -0.13 -2.46
C ILE A 123 -5.71 -0.50 -2.11
N LEU A 124 -5.31 -0.33 -0.85
CA LEU A 124 -3.98 -0.70 -0.38
C LEU A 124 -3.67 -2.18 -0.65
N GLU A 125 -4.62 -3.07 -0.38
CA GLU A 125 -4.47 -4.50 -0.63
C GLU A 125 -4.20 -4.81 -2.10
N LEU A 126 -4.99 -4.20 -3.01
CA LEU A 126 -4.84 -4.42 -4.45
C LEU A 126 -3.47 -3.95 -4.96
N VAL A 127 -3.07 -2.73 -4.62
CA VAL A 127 -1.80 -2.18 -5.12
C VAL A 127 -0.59 -2.82 -4.44
N ASP A 128 -0.69 -3.23 -3.19
CA ASP A 128 0.39 -3.96 -2.49
C ASP A 128 0.64 -5.32 -3.15
N GLN A 129 -0.41 -6.07 -3.39
CA GLN A 129 -0.31 -7.40 -3.98
C GLN A 129 0.07 -7.34 -5.46
N PHE A 130 -0.64 -6.55 -6.25
CA PHE A 130 -0.39 -6.41 -7.69
C PHE A 130 0.99 -5.80 -7.96
N GLY A 131 1.33 -4.68 -7.33
CA GLY A 131 2.64 -4.05 -7.46
C GLY A 131 3.79 -4.96 -7.04
N GLY A 132 3.59 -5.75 -5.98
CA GLY A 132 4.57 -6.75 -5.55
C GLY A 132 4.78 -7.89 -6.53
N MET A 133 3.77 -8.23 -7.34
CA MET A 133 3.88 -9.25 -8.39
C MET A 133 4.61 -8.75 -9.64
N LEU A 134 4.47 -7.47 -9.99
CA LEU A 134 5.12 -6.88 -11.16
C LEU A 134 6.64 -6.74 -11.00
N LEU A 135 7.14 -6.69 -9.78
CA LEU A 135 8.56 -6.45 -9.51
C LEU A 135 9.38 -7.73 -9.55
N ASP A 136 10.58 -7.62 -10.11
CA ASP A 136 11.60 -8.66 -10.01
C ASP A 136 12.03 -8.85 -8.56
N ARG A 137 12.27 -10.09 -8.20
CA ARG A 137 12.79 -10.52 -6.90
C ARG A 137 13.99 -11.45 -7.11
N PRO A 138 14.84 -11.66 -6.10
CA PRO A 138 15.97 -12.58 -6.22
C PRO A 138 15.56 -13.97 -6.68
N GLU A 139 14.37 -14.43 -6.29
CA GLU A 139 13.84 -15.76 -6.59
C GLU A 139 13.03 -15.86 -7.87
N ARG A 140 12.63 -14.72 -8.49
CA ARG A 140 11.81 -14.73 -9.71
C ARG A 140 11.81 -13.39 -10.46
N ILE A 141 11.57 -13.47 -11.77
CA ILE A 141 11.22 -12.31 -12.60
C ILE A 141 9.78 -11.86 -12.26
N GLY A 142 9.50 -10.57 -12.36
CA GLY A 142 8.16 -10.00 -12.19
C GLY A 142 7.17 -10.59 -13.22
N PHE A 143 5.93 -10.76 -12.80
CA PHE A 143 4.85 -11.20 -13.67
C PHE A 143 4.45 -10.08 -14.64
N LYS A 144 3.94 -10.46 -15.82
CA LYS A 144 3.24 -9.53 -16.69
C LYS A 144 1.92 -9.09 -16.04
N PRO A 145 1.38 -7.91 -16.40
CA PRO A 145 0.15 -7.40 -15.79
C PRO A 145 -1.04 -8.35 -15.87
N ASP A 146 -1.27 -9.01 -16.98
CA ASP A 146 -2.33 -10.00 -17.18
C ASP A 146 -2.15 -11.25 -16.28
N GLU A 147 -0.94 -11.76 -16.17
CA GLU A 147 -0.61 -12.88 -15.28
C GLU A 147 -0.80 -12.48 -13.81
N ALA A 148 -0.37 -11.27 -13.45
CA ALA A 148 -0.54 -10.73 -12.10
C ALA A 148 -2.02 -10.56 -11.73
N LEU A 149 -2.88 -10.14 -12.66
CA LEU A 149 -4.33 -10.05 -12.43
C LEU A 149 -4.97 -11.41 -12.14
N VAL A 150 -4.61 -12.44 -12.92
CA VAL A 150 -5.10 -13.81 -12.68
C VAL A 150 -4.69 -14.30 -11.29
N LEU A 151 -3.44 -14.05 -10.88
CA LEU A 151 -2.96 -14.44 -9.56
C LEU A 151 -3.63 -13.63 -8.44
N LEU A 152 -3.85 -12.34 -8.64
CA LEU A 152 -4.56 -11.47 -7.70
C LEU A 152 -5.95 -12.02 -7.41
N GLU A 153 -6.69 -12.37 -8.47
CA GLU A 153 -8.06 -12.87 -8.38
C GLU A 153 -8.15 -14.22 -7.64
N HIS A 154 -7.22 -15.15 -7.93
CA HIS A 154 -7.32 -16.53 -7.42
C HIS A 154 -6.58 -16.81 -6.10
N ARG A 155 -5.58 -16.02 -5.74
CA ARG A 155 -4.67 -16.36 -4.63
C ARG A 155 -4.60 -15.32 -3.53
N ASN A 156 -4.50 -14.05 -3.88
CA ASN A 156 -4.03 -13.03 -2.95
C ASN A 156 -5.15 -12.40 -2.09
N LEU A 157 -6.38 -12.50 -2.52
CA LEU A 157 -7.55 -12.07 -1.73
C LEU A 157 -8.04 -13.17 -0.78
N LYS A 158 -7.42 -14.34 -0.79
CA LYS A 158 -7.74 -15.49 0.08
C LYS A 158 -9.23 -15.83 0.12
N GLY A 159 -9.90 -15.77 -1.04
CA GLY A 159 -11.32 -16.04 -1.18
C GLY A 159 -12.22 -14.98 -0.54
N LYS A 160 -11.69 -13.81 -0.20
CA LYS A 160 -12.45 -12.66 0.30
C LYS A 160 -12.68 -11.65 -0.82
N ASP A 161 -13.88 -11.10 -0.87
CA ASP A 161 -14.20 -10.05 -1.84
C ASP A 161 -13.46 -8.74 -1.48
N ASN A 162 -12.90 -8.11 -2.50
CA ASN A 162 -12.40 -6.75 -2.44
C ASN A 162 -13.35 -5.87 -3.24
N ARG A 163 -13.85 -4.78 -2.62
CA ARG A 163 -14.89 -3.94 -3.23
C ARG A 163 -14.48 -3.26 -4.52
N TYR A 164 -13.18 -3.13 -4.78
CA TYR A 164 -12.64 -2.47 -5.97
C TYR A 164 -11.94 -3.43 -6.95
N LEU A 165 -12.06 -4.74 -6.77
CA LEU A 165 -11.36 -5.71 -7.62
C LEU A 165 -11.71 -5.56 -9.09
N GLU A 166 -13.00 -5.44 -9.42
CA GLU A 166 -13.45 -5.31 -10.81
C GLU A 166 -13.02 -3.96 -11.42
N ASP A 167 -13.15 -2.86 -10.68
CA ASP A 167 -12.64 -1.55 -11.11
C ASP A 167 -11.12 -1.59 -11.34
N PHE A 168 -10.38 -2.29 -10.50
CA PHE A 168 -8.93 -2.43 -10.63
C PHE A 168 -8.53 -3.26 -11.86
N LYS A 169 -9.26 -4.33 -12.16
CA LYS A 169 -9.07 -5.12 -13.40
C LYS A 169 -9.31 -4.26 -14.64
N GLU A 170 -10.38 -3.48 -14.65
CA GLU A 170 -10.68 -2.54 -15.75
C GLU A 170 -9.57 -1.49 -15.89
N PHE A 171 -9.11 -0.92 -14.78
CA PHE A 171 -7.99 0.03 -14.76
C PHE A 171 -6.73 -0.56 -15.40
N VAL A 172 -6.30 -1.76 -14.99
CA VAL A 172 -5.11 -2.41 -15.54
C VAL A 172 -5.25 -2.66 -17.04
N ASN A 173 -6.42 -3.10 -17.49
CA ASN A 173 -6.69 -3.31 -18.92
C ASN A 173 -6.61 -2.00 -19.71
N LYS A 174 -7.20 -0.91 -19.20
CA LYS A 174 -7.08 0.43 -19.82
C LYS A 174 -5.63 0.89 -19.92
N MET A 175 -4.82 0.67 -18.89
CA MET A 175 -3.40 1.04 -18.90
C MET A 175 -2.61 0.25 -19.94
N GLN A 176 -2.91 -1.02 -20.14
CA GLN A 176 -2.27 -1.85 -21.18
C GLN A 176 -2.61 -1.38 -22.59
N GLU A 177 -3.85 -0.96 -22.85
CA GLU A 177 -4.28 -0.45 -24.17
C GLU A 177 -3.60 0.86 -24.57
N VAL A 178 -3.19 1.68 -23.61
CA VAL A 178 -2.53 2.98 -23.88
C VAL A 178 -1.06 2.80 -24.27
N TYR A 179 -0.43 1.69 -23.89
CA TYR A 179 1.01 1.46 -24.07
C TYR A 179 1.37 0.35 -25.10
N VAL A 180 0.39 -0.12 -25.86
CA VAL A 180 0.62 -1.11 -26.94
C VAL A 180 0.65 -0.46 -28.32
#